data_dc6d3055950551ff9b77b76683944a17
#
_entry.id   dc6d3055950551ff9b77b76683944a17
#
_cell.length_a   1.000
_cell.length_b   1.000
_cell.length_c   1.000
_cell.angle_alpha   90.00
_cell.angle_beta   90.00
_cell.angle_gamma   90.00
#
_symmetry.space_group_name_H-M   'P 1'
#
loop_
_entity.id
_entity.type
_entity.pdbx_description
1 polymer ?
#
loop_
_entity_poly.entity_id
_entity_poly.type
_entity_poly.pdbx_seq_one_letter_code
_entity_poly.pdbx_strand_id
1 'polypeptide(L)'
;MLSPPRATVHATMSVVSSWYDRGTRLSPAADALAERQQVEMTAADAPAEWQQVEIAKVRLLAMCEAAGMGREVNRRAKVRPAIQALEALNPVPRPLESPELLSGCWRLVFTTSDSILGLPRARPFRPRPGRILQSIGPDLSVVLNEEWVLQGALKNTARARLVPRDDGRTVDISFDRFSIGWLRIPVPALAVGLRKDARTGRRVPPANPPRNAGVLETTFLDETLRISRGDKGNLFVLVRQGPSRV
;
A
#
# COMPACT_ATOMS: atom_id res chain seq x y z
N MET A 1 19.49 -37.94 3.88
CA MET A 1 18.32 -37.06 3.82
C MET A 1 18.21 -36.37 5.19
N LEU A 2 18.71 -35.16 5.28
CA LEU A 2 18.67 -34.36 6.51
C LEU A 2 17.53 -33.36 6.36
N SER A 3 16.51 -33.46 7.24
CA SER A 3 15.41 -32.51 7.33
C SER A 3 15.95 -31.14 7.73
N PRO A 4 15.45 -30.02 7.15
CA PRO A 4 15.86 -28.69 7.57
C PRO A 4 15.39 -28.38 8.99
N PRO A 5 16.15 -27.60 9.77
CA PRO A 5 15.86 -27.38 11.19
C PRO A 5 14.58 -26.54 11.36
N ARG A 6 13.70 -27.02 12.23
CA ARG A 6 12.42 -26.39 12.63
C ARG A 6 12.52 -24.94 13.13
N ALA A 7 13.72 -24.47 13.46
CA ALA A 7 13.97 -23.12 13.99
C ALA A 7 13.74 -21.98 12.98
N THR A 8 13.85 -22.25 11.68
CA THR A 8 13.78 -21.20 10.65
C THR A 8 12.34 -20.69 10.43
N VAL A 9 11.34 -21.56 10.60
CA VAL A 9 9.92 -21.20 10.37
C VAL A 9 9.37 -20.34 11.51
N HIS A 10 9.73 -20.61 12.75
CA HIS A 10 9.32 -19.80 13.92
C HIS A 10 9.89 -18.37 13.88
N ALA A 11 11.12 -18.21 13.43
CA ALA A 11 11.73 -16.88 13.26
C ALA A 11 11.04 -16.05 12.18
N THR A 12 10.51 -16.70 11.15
CA THR A 12 9.86 -16.06 9.99
C THR A 12 8.50 -15.47 10.38
N MET A 13 7.69 -16.21 11.16
CA MET A 13 6.39 -15.69 11.66
C MET A 13 6.57 -14.56 12.69
N SER A 14 7.61 -14.59 13.51
CA SER A 14 7.91 -13.55 14.49
C SER A 14 8.29 -12.22 13.83
N VAL A 15 8.94 -12.24 12.67
CA VAL A 15 9.29 -11.00 11.93
C VAL A 15 8.04 -10.36 11.32
N VAL A 16 7.12 -11.13 10.76
CA VAL A 16 5.88 -10.59 10.20
C VAL A 16 5.00 -10.02 11.31
N SER A 17 4.79 -10.74 12.43
CA SER A 17 4.02 -10.24 13.57
C SER A 17 4.62 -8.98 14.19
N SER A 18 5.94 -8.84 14.25
CA SER A 18 6.64 -7.64 14.73
C SER A 18 6.36 -6.39 13.87
N TRP A 19 6.03 -6.54 12.60
CA TRP A 19 5.63 -5.42 11.73
C TRP A 19 4.18 -4.98 11.98
N TYR A 20 3.31 -5.89 12.42
CA TYR A 20 1.91 -5.60 12.78
C TYR A 20 1.78 -4.93 14.15
N ASP A 21 2.59 -5.33 15.12
CA ASP A 21 2.44 -4.94 16.52
C ASP A 21 2.96 -3.52 16.87
N ARG A 22 3.70 -2.88 15.96
CA ARG A 22 4.25 -1.53 16.19
C ARG A 22 3.25 -0.40 15.95
N GLY A 23 2.04 -0.49 16.46
CA GLY A 23 1.17 0.68 16.44
C GLY A 23 -0.33 0.54 16.65
N THR A 24 -0.88 -0.63 16.93
CA THR A 24 -2.31 -0.76 17.23
C THR A 24 -2.55 -1.78 18.33
N ARG A 25 -3.14 -1.34 19.46
CA ARG A 25 -3.91 -2.25 20.31
C ARG A 25 -5.19 -2.57 19.56
N LEU A 26 -5.37 -3.81 19.16
CA LEU A 26 -6.61 -4.32 18.61
C LEU A 26 -7.68 -4.29 19.70
N SER A 27 -8.92 -4.04 19.32
CA SER A 27 -10.06 -4.11 20.24
C SER A 27 -10.27 -5.54 20.72
N PRO A 28 -10.65 -5.77 22.00
CA PRO A 28 -10.92 -7.12 22.54
C PRO A 28 -11.95 -7.94 21.77
N ALA A 29 -12.80 -7.31 20.98
CA ALA A 29 -13.79 -7.96 20.12
C ALA A 29 -13.16 -8.56 18.84
N ALA A 30 -12.04 -8.02 18.37
CA ALA A 30 -11.31 -8.56 17.22
C ALA A 30 -10.50 -9.79 17.61
N ASP A 31 -9.95 -9.82 18.83
CA ASP A 31 -9.24 -10.97 19.36
C ASP A 31 -10.17 -12.18 19.55
N ALA A 32 -11.40 -11.97 20.02
CA ALA A 32 -12.38 -13.03 20.24
C ALA A 32 -12.94 -13.65 18.94
N LEU A 33 -12.92 -12.92 17.81
CA LEU A 33 -13.28 -13.46 16.50
C LEU A 33 -12.11 -14.19 15.84
N ALA A 34 -10.88 -13.76 16.07
CA ALA A 34 -9.68 -14.44 15.61
C ALA A 34 -9.47 -15.78 16.32
N GLU A 35 -9.79 -15.88 17.62
CA GLU A 35 -9.71 -17.13 18.39
C GLU A 35 -10.74 -18.21 17.95
N ARG A 36 -11.86 -17.82 17.34
CA ARG A 36 -12.91 -18.78 16.93
C ARG A 36 -12.69 -19.41 15.55
N GLN A 37 -11.73 -18.97 14.77
CA GLN A 37 -11.41 -19.50 13.43
C GLN A 37 -9.95 -19.95 13.26
N GLN A 38 -9.19 -20.06 14.34
CA GLN A 38 -7.91 -20.76 14.30
C GLN A 38 -8.15 -22.27 14.25
N VAL A 39 -8.47 -22.78 13.07
CA VAL A 39 -7.93 -24.08 12.68
C VAL A 39 -6.43 -23.79 12.56
N GLU A 40 -5.65 -24.24 13.54
CA GLU A 40 -4.18 -24.19 13.52
C GLU A 40 -3.65 -25.01 12.34
N MET A 41 -3.76 -24.47 11.14
CA MET A 41 -3.00 -24.95 10.01
C MET A 41 -1.57 -24.44 10.22
N THR A 42 -0.68 -25.31 10.65
CA THR A 42 0.73 -24.93 10.78
C THR A 42 1.26 -24.49 9.42
N ALA A 43 2.21 -23.56 9.37
CA ALA A 43 2.82 -23.11 8.11
C ALA A 43 3.41 -24.28 7.28
N ALA A 44 3.63 -25.45 7.91
CA ALA A 44 4.07 -26.68 7.27
C ALA A 44 2.95 -27.41 6.51
N ASP A 45 1.68 -27.17 6.86
CA ASP A 45 0.51 -27.83 6.24
C ASP A 45 -0.10 -26.98 5.12
N ALA A 46 0.37 -25.74 4.93
CA ALA A 46 -0.07 -24.86 3.87
C ALA A 46 0.39 -25.36 2.49
N PRO A 47 -0.42 -25.19 1.41
CA PRO A 47 0.00 -25.51 0.05
C PRO A 47 1.35 -24.86 -0.30
N ALA A 48 2.18 -25.56 -1.07
CA ALA A 48 3.53 -25.11 -1.42
C ALA A 48 3.57 -23.70 -2.04
N GLU A 49 2.53 -23.33 -2.79
CA GLU A 49 2.36 -22.00 -3.40
C GLU A 49 2.21 -20.90 -2.33
N TRP A 50 1.44 -21.14 -1.27
CA TRP A 50 1.26 -20.20 -0.16
C TRP A 50 2.55 -20.01 0.63
N GLN A 51 3.31 -21.11 0.84
CA GLN A 51 4.62 -21.03 1.49
C GLN A 51 5.60 -20.18 0.67
N GLN A 52 5.58 -20.29 -0.67
CA GLN A 52 6.41 -19.47 -1.56
C GLN A 52 6.05 -17.98 -1.45
N VAL A 53 4.76 -17.62 -1.42
CA VAL A 53 4.30 -16.24 -1.25
C VAL A 53 4.79 -15.69 0.08
N GLU A 54 4.61 -16.41 1.20
CA GLU A 54 5.03 -15.95 2.53
C GLU A 54 6.56 -15.77 2.62
N ILE A 55 7.35 -16.69 2.08
CA ILE A 55 8.81 -16.55 2.02
C ILE A 55 9.21 -15.32 1.20
N ALA A 56 8.56 -15.09 0.05
CA ALA A 56 8.83 -13.93 -0.80
C ALA A 56 8.44 -12.61 -0.09
N LYS A 57 7.34 -12.58 0.66
CA LYS A 57 6.91 -11.42 1.47
C LYS A 57 7.93 -11.07 2.54
N VAL A 58 8.37 -12.06 3.33
CA VAL A 58 9.38 -11.85 4.37
C VAL A 58 10.67 -11.29 3.79
N ARG A 59 11.13 -11.87 2.68
CA ARG A 59 12.34 -11.39 1.97
C ARG A 59 12.16 -9.95 1.50
N LEU A 60 11.02 -9.63 0.89
CA LEU A 60 10.73 -8.27 0.41
C LEU A 60 10.72 -7.28 1.57
N LEU A 61 10.02 -7.57 2.67
CA LEU A 61 9.93 -6.67 3.82
C LEU A 61 11.29 -6.41 4.46
N ALA A 62 12.14 -7.43 4.61
CA ALA A 62 13.52 -7.27 5.11
C ALA A 62 14.34 -6.35 4.19
N MET A 63 14.21 -6.48 2.87
CA MET A 63 14.89 -5.61 1.90
C MET A 63 14.34 -4.17 1.93
N CYS A 64 13.04 -3.99 2.12
CA CYS A 64 12.43 -2.66 2.30
C CYS A 64 12.98 -1.94 3.54
N GLU A 65 13.12 -2.66 4.65
CA GLU A 65 13.72 -2.14 5.89
C GLU A 65 15.19 -1.77 5.67
N ALA A 66 15.99 -2.67 5.09
CA ALA A 66 17.39 -2.42 4.78
C ALA A 66 17.60 -1.22 3.84
N ALA A 67 16.61 -0.91 2.98
CA ALA A 67 16.59 0.27 2.14
C ALA A 67 16.06 1.54 2.85
N GLY A 68 15.86 1.50 4.17
CA GLY A 68 15.33 2.62 4.94
C GLY A 68 13.97 3.10 4.42
N MET A 69 13.09 2.18 4.03
CA MET A 69 11.80 2.45 3.37
C MET A 69 11.93 3.17 2.01
N GLY A 70 13.10 3.09 1.38
CA GLY A 70 13.44 3.79 0.13
C GLY A 70 14.21 5.09 0.32
N ARG A 71 14.59 5.48 1.54
CA ARG A 71 15.43 6.66 1.79
C ARG A 71 16.88 6.43 1.39
N GLU A 72 17.36 5.19 1.48
CA GLU A 72 18.67 4.76 1.00
C GLU A 72 18.61 4.55 -0.52
N VAL A 73 18.79 5.65 -1.28
CA VAL A 73 18.55 5.69 -2.74
C VAL A 73 19.37 4.61 -3.49
N ASN A 74 20.62 4.39 -3.07
CA ASN A 74 21.52 3.39 -3.65
C ASN A 74 21.06 1.93 -3.41
N ARG A 75 20.16 1.70 -2.47
CA ARG A 75 19.59 0.37 -2.16
C ARG A 75 18.27 0.09 -2.85
N ARG A 76 17.60 1.11 -3.41
CA ARG A 76 16.27 0.95 -4.07
C ARG A 76 16.29 -0.09 -5.19
N ALA A 77 17.35 -0.08 -6.00
CA ALA A 77 17.50 -1.01 -7.11
C ALA A 77 17.51 -2.47 -6.65
N LYS A 78 18.05 -2.75 -5.46
CA LYS A 78 18.12 -4.10 -4.88
C LYS A 78 16.76 -4.64 -4.45
N VAL A 79 15.79 -3.77 -4.13
CA VAL A 79 14.43 -4.17 -3.74
C VAL A 79 13.58 -4.61 -4.95
N ARG A 80 13.85 -4.04 -6.12
CA ARG A 80 13.06 -4.29 -7.34
C ARG A 80 12.92 -5.77 -7.72
N PRO A 81 13.97 -6.61 -7.71
CA PRO A 81 13.82 -8.04 -8.03
C PRO A 81 12.91 -8.79 -7.04
N ALA A 82 12.94 -8.43 -5.76
CA ALA A 82 12.05 -9.04 -4.77
C ALA A 82 10.58 -8.63 -4.97
N ILE A 83 10.33 -7.38 -5.38
CA ILE A 83 9.00 -6.91 -5.80
C ILE A 83 8.52 -7.74 -7.00
N GLN A 84 9.33 -7.87 -8.05
CA GLN A 84 8.98 -8.62 -9.26
C GLN A 84 8.69 -10.10 -8.98
N ALA A 85 9.49 -10.72 -8.11
CA ALA A 85 9.28 -12.10 -7.71
C ALA A 85 7.92 -12.29 -7.01
N LEU A 86 7.52 -11.34 -6.15
CA LEU A 86 6.24 -11.42 -5.47
C LEU A 86 5.07 -11.10 -6.41
N GLU A 87 5.22 -10.11 -7.31
CA GLU A 87 4.23 -9.79 -8.34
C GLU A 87 3.90 -10.99 -9.25
N ALA A 88 4.91 -11.83 -9.54
CA ALA A 88 4.71 -13.07 -10.32
C ALA A 88 3.87 -14.13 -9.59
N LEU A 89 3.77 -14.03 -8.26
CA LEU A 89 2.99 -14.92 -7.39
C LEU A 89 1.67 -14.29 -6.96
N ASN A 90 1.20 -13.21 -7.63
CA ASN A 90 0.02 -12.47 -7.23
C ASN A 90 -1.25 -13.34 -7.25
N PRO A 91 -1.91 -13.60 -6.10
CA PRO A 91 -3.11 -14.41 -6.04
C PRO A 91 -4.36 -13.68 -6.54
N VAL A 92 -4.31 -12.34 -6.67
CA VAL A 92 -5.46 -11.50 -7.06
C VAL A 92 -5.12 -10.70 -8.32
N PRO A 93 -5.29 -11.26 -9.53
CA PRO A 93 -4.92 -10.60 -10.79
C PRO A 93 -5.72 -9.33 -11.10
N ARG A 94 -6.94 -9.22 -10.56
CA ARG A 94 -7.89 -8.13 -10.76
C ARG A 94 -8.33 -7.52 -9.41
N PRO A 95 -7.44 -6.79 -8.71
CA PRO A 95 -7.67 -6.32 -7.34
C PRO A 95 -8.92 -5.44 -7.16
N LEU A 96 -9.33 -4.73 -8.22
CA LEU A 96 -10.52 -3.85 -8.18
C LEU A 96 -11.83 -4.64 -8.14
N GLU A 97 -11.79 -5.93 -8.44
CA GLU A 97 -12.93 -6.85 -8.32
C GLU A 97 -13.04 -7.50 -6.93
N SER A 98 -12.07 -7.20 -6.04
CA SER A 98 -12.02 -7.67 -4.65
C SER A 98 -11.96 -6.47 -3.69
N PRO A 99 -13.03 -5.67 -3.61
CA PRO A 99 -13.04 -4.45 -2.80
C PRO A 99 -12.82 -4.73 -1.30
N GLU A 100 -13.21 -5.87 -0.80
CA GLU A 100 -12.99 -6.33 0.59
C GLU A 100 -11.50 -6.52 0.91
N LEU A 101 -10.70 -6.96 -0.07
CA LEU A 101 -9.25 -7.08 0.07
C LEU A 101 -8.54 -5.74 -0.18
N LEU A 102 -9.03 -4.89 -1.06
CA LEU A 102 -8.36 -3.66 -1.44
C LEU A 102 -8.69 -2.50 -0.50
N SER A 103 -9.94 -2.40 -0.01
CA SER A 103 -10.34 -1.40 0.98
C SER A 103 -9.64 -1.63 2.32
N GLY A 104 -9.45 -0.57 3.08
CA GLY A 104 -8.79 -0.64 4.37
C GLY A 104 -7.73 0.44 4.56
N CYS A 105 -7.05 0.37 5.70
CA CYS A 105 -5.93 1.24 6.04
C CYS A 105 -4.61 0.50 5.78
N TRP A 106 -3.75 1.11 4.97
CA TRP A 106 -2.48 0.56 4.51
C TRP A 106 -1.32 1.46 4.96
N ARG A 107 -0.28 0.87 5.55
CA ARG A 107 0.94 1.58 5.93
C ARG A 107 2.02 1.38 4.87
N LEU A 108 2.58 2.48 4.40
CA LEU A 108 3.71 2.45 3.47
C LEU A 108 4.97 1.94 4.17
N VAL A 109 5.57 0.89 3.61
CA VAL A 109 6.83 0.30 4.09
C VAL A 109 7.98 0.48 3.10
N PHE A 110 7.69 0.81 1.83
CA PHE A 110 8.71 1.16 0.86
C PHE A 110 8.12 1.97 -0.29
N THR A 111 8.88 2.94 -0.78
CA THR A 111 8.60 3.60 -2.07
C THR A 111 9.88 4.15 -2.70
N THR A 112 9.85 4.27 -4.02
CA THR A 112 10.89 4.98 -4.79
C THR A 112 10.56 6.46 -4.99
N SER A 113 9.40 6.94 -4.52
CA SER A 113 8.95 8.33 -4.70
C SER A 113 9.61 9.27 -3.68
N ASP A 114 10.51 10.13 -4.14
CA ASP A 114 11.19 11.12 -3.31
C ASP A 114 10.22 12.14 -2.69
N SER A 115 9.18 12.50 -3.43
CA SER A 115 8.16 13.45 -2.96
C SER A 115 7.35 12.90 -1.78
N ILE A 116 6.98 11.61 -1.80
CA ILE A 116 6.25 10.95 -0.71
C ILE A 116 7.16 10.75 0.50
N LEU A 117 8.43 10.39 0.29
CA LEU A 117 9.42 10.33 1.37
C LEU A 117 9.82 11.70 1.91
N GLY A 118 9.42 12.78 1.22
CA GLY A 118 9.75 14.16 1.58
C GLY A 118 11.22 14.48 1.43
N LEU A 119 11.99 13.76 0.60
CA LEU A 119 13.43 13.98 0.48
C LEU A 119 13.80 15.39 0.06
N PRO A 120 13.03 16.09 -0.83
CA PRO A 120 13.29 17.50 -1.15
C PRO A 120 13.00 18.47 0.00
N ARG A 121 12.28 18.03 1.06
CA ARG A 121 11.90 18.89 2.20
C ARG A 121 13.05 18.94 3.24
N ALA A 122 13.11 20.04 4.00
CA ALA A 122 13.96 20.11 5.17
C ALA A 122 13.61 18.99 6.18
N ARG A 123 14.59 18.48 6.91
CA ARG A 123 14.44 17.29 7.78
C ARG A 123 13.21 17.30 8.69
N PRO A 124 12.86 18.40 9.41
CA PRO A 124 11.68 18.41 10.28
C PRO A 124 10.36 18.17 9.54
N PHE A 125 10.28 18.55 8.25
CA PHE A 125 9.09 18.41 7.43
C PHE A 125 9.05 17.12 6.62
N ARG A 126 10.00 16.20 6.82
CA ARG A 126 9.95 14.87 6.23
C ARG A 126 9.00 13.99 7.00
N PRO A 127 8.18 13.18 6.31
CA PRO A 127 7.32 12.23 6.99
C PRO A 127 8.10 11.30 7.90
N ARG A 128 7.56 11.05 9.09
CA ARG A 128 8.16 10.10 10.03
C ARG A 128 8.10 8.69 9.44
N PRO A 129 9.19 7.88 9.53
CA PRO A 129 9.17 6.48 9.14
C PRO A 129 8.01 5.73 9.80
N GLY A 130 7.31 4.87 9.03
CA GLY A 130 6.16 4.12 9.51
C GLY A 130 4.87 4.93 9.75
N ARG A 131 4.89 6.25 9.48
CA ARG A 131 3.76 7.16 9.66
C ARG A 131 3.27 7.77 8.34
N ILE A 132 3.31 6.98 7.27
CA ILE A 132 2.66 7.29 5.99
C ILE A 132 1.59 6.22 5.79
N LEU A 133 0.33 6.64 5.83
CA LEU A 133 -0.83 5.76 5.71
C LEU A 133 -1.65 6.12 4.48
N GLN A 134 -2.30 5.11 3.92
CA GLN A 134 -3.28 5.26 2.86
C GLN A 134 -4.53 4.49 3.24
N SER A 135 -5.67 5.15 3.34
CA SER A 135 -6.97 4.51 3.57
C SER A 135 -7.79 4.55 2.30
N ILE A 136 -8.29 3.39 1.86
CA ILE A 136 -9.15 3.24 0.70
C ILE A 136 -10.55 2.91 1.20
N GLY A 137 -11.55 3.67 0.73
CA GLY A 137 -12.96 3.45 1.08
C GLY A 137 -13.50 2.11 0.54
N PRO A 138 -14.58 1.58 1.15
CA PRO A 138 -15.12 0.26 0.78
C PRO A 138 -15.70 0.21 -0.64
N ASP A 139 -16.15 1.33 -1.18
CA ASP A 139 -16.66 1.49 -2.54
C ASP A 139 -15.55 1.78 -3.57
N LEU A 140 -14.28 1.81 -3.15
CA LEU A 140 -13.11 2.14 -3.93
C LEU A 140 -13.17 3.50 -4.65
N SER A 141 -14.04 4.40 -4.24
CA SER A 141 -14.21 5.73 -4.87
C SER A 141 -13.31 6.81 -4.28
N VAL A 142 -12.84 6.60 -3.03
CA VAL A 142 -12.08 7.60 -2.27
C VAL A 142 -10.84 6.98 -1.64
N VAL A 143 -9.75 7.74 -1.67
CA VAL A 143 -8.52 7.45 -0.93
C VAL A 143 -8.13 8.65 -0.08
N LEU A 144 -7.70 8.37 1.15
CA LEU A 144 -7.12 9.33 2.08
C LEU A 144 -5.66 8.94 2.35
N ASN A 145 -4.75 9.81 1.95
CA ASN A 145 -3.33 9.68 2.30
C ASN A 145 -3.05 10.54 3.53
N GLU A 146 -2.34 10.00 4.50
CA GLU A 146 -1.96 10.66 5.74
C GLU A 146 -0.44 10.56 5.93
N GLU A 147 0.20 11.65 6.33
CA GLU A 147 1.60 11.67 6.74
C GLU A 147 1.78 12.48 8.03
N TRP A 148 2.69 12.04 8.89
CA TRP A 148 3.07 12.79 10.10
C TRP A 148 4.47 13.35 9.94
N VAL A 149 4.57 14.68 10.06
CA VAL A 149 5.81 15.47 10.01
C VAL A 149 6.10 16.12 11.37
N LEU A 150 7.18 16.89 11.48
CA LEU A 150 7.62 17.53 12.74
C LEU A 150 7.69 16.52 13.89
N GLN A 151 8.39 15.39 13.65
CA GLN A 151 8.52 14.28 14.60
C GLN A 151 7.18 13.66 15.03
N GLY A 152 6.14 13.86 14.25
CA GLY A 152 4.79 13.34 14.51
C GLY A 152 3.83 14.34 15.15
N ALA A 153 4.26 15.58 15.39
CA ALA A 153 3.43 16.64 15.98
C ALA A 153 2.41 17.21 14.98
N LEU A 154 2.65 17.10 13.67
CA LEU A 154 1.77 17.63 12.64
C LEU A 154 1.36 16.54 11.67
N LYS A 155 0.04 16.41 11.46
CA LYS A 155 -0.54 15.50 10.47
C LYS A 155 -0.95 16.27 9.22
N ASN A 156 -0.45 15.83 8.06
CA ASN A 156 -0.93 16.27 6.76
C ASN A 156 -1.81 15.19 6.15
N THR A 157 -2.83 15.61 5.40
CA THR A 157 -3.70 14.68 4.67
C THR A 157 -3.89 15.13 3.23
N ALA A 158 -4.05 14.14 2.32
CA ALA A 158 -4.43 14.35 0.95
C ALA A 158 -5.56 13.39 0.59
N ARG A 159 -6.75 13.95 0.32
CA ARG A 159 -7.90 13.17 -0.14
C ARG A 159 -7.94 13.19 -1.65
N ALA A 160 -8.26 12.04 -2.25
CA ALA A 160 -8.45 11.94 -3.68
C ALA A 160 -9.63 11.03 -4.01
N ARG A 161 -10.17 11.24 -5.21
CA ARG A 161 -11.13 10.34 -5.84
C ARG A 161 -10.39 9.31 -6.67
N LEU A 162 -10.92 8.10 -6.68
CA LEU A 162 -10.45 7.00 -7.50
C LEU A 162 -11.49 6.72 -8.59
N VAL A 163 -11.01 6.47 -9.80
CA VAL A 163 -11.84 6.02 -10.91
C VAL A 163 -11.23 4.73 -11.47
N PRO A 164 -11.84 3.57 -11.20
CA PRO A 164 -11.38 2.29 -11.72
C PRO A 164 -11.36 2.26 -13.25
N ARG A 165 -10.35 1.59 -13.82
CA ARG A 165 -10.28 1.26 -15.25
C ARG A 165 -10.79 -0.17 -15.49
N ASP A 166 -11.12 -0.48 -16.74
CA ASP A 166 -11.68 -1.76 -17.16
C ASP A 166 -10.70 -2.95 -17.04
N ASP A 167 -9.40 -2.68 -16.82
CA ASP A 167 -8.37 -3.72 -16.65
C ASP A 167 -8.44 -4.43 -15.30
N GLY A 168 -9.27 -3.93 -14.38
CA GLY A 168 -9.51 -4.51 -13.04
C GLY A 168 -8.36 -4.29 -12.03
N ARG A 169 -7.33 -3.49 -12.37
CA ARG A 169 -6.17 -3.28 -11.50
C ARG A 169 -5.64 -1.84 -11.47
N THR A 170 -6.05 -1.01 -12.43
CA THR A 170 -5.59 0.38 -12.55
C THR A 170 -6.68 1.37 -12.15
N VAL A 171 -6.31 2.38 -11.38
CA VAL A 171 -7.19 3.50 -11.02
C VAL A 171 -6.59 4.83 -11.46
N ASP A 172 -7.44 5.72 -11.95
CA ASP A 172 -7.12 7.14 -12.09
C ASP A 172 -7.38 7.85 -10.76
N ILE A 173 -6.40 8.63 -10.31
CA ILE A 173 -6.43 9.35 -9.03
C ILE A 173 -6.57 10.84 -9.31
N SER A 174 -7.48 11.50 -8.58
CA SER A 174 -7.65 12.95 -8.64
C SER A 174 -7.76 13.52 -7.23
N PHE A 175 -6.74 14.28 -6.81
CA PHE A 175 -6.73 14.93 -5.50
C PHE A 175 -7.71 16.10 -5.48
N ASP A 176 -8.60 16.12 -4.50
CA ASP A 176 -9.64 17.14 -4.31
C ASP A 176 -9.43 17.98 -3.04
N ARG A 177 -8.66 17.51 -2.07
CA ARG A 177 -8.42 18.22 -0.80
C ARG A 177 -7.07 17.91 -0.21
N PHE A 178 -6.41 18.95 0.29
CA PHE A 178 -5.23 18.84 1.15
C PHE A 178 -5.52 19.47 2.52
N SER A 179 -4.92 18.94 3.58
CA SER A 179 -4.93 19.56 4.89
C SER A 179 -3.53 19.51 5.50
N ILE A 180 -3.16 20.58 6.19
CA ILE A 180 -1.92 20.70 6.96
C ILE A 180 -2.33 20.97 8.40
N GLY A 181 -2.24 19.96 9.27
CA GLY A 181 -2.83 20.03 10.61
C GLY A 181 -4.33 20.29 10.54
N TRP A 182 -4.77 21.40 11.13
CA TRP A 182 -6.16 21.86 11.12
C TRP A 182 -6.55 22.70 9.89
N LEU A 183 -5.56 23.22 9.13
CA LEU A 183 -5.79 24.04 7.94
C LEU A 183 -6.22 23.16 6.75
N ARG A 184 -7.43 23.40 6.24
CA ARG A 184 -7.96 22.72 5.05
C ARG A 184 -7.73 23.60 3.82
N ILE A 185 -7.05 23.05 2.83
CA ILE A 185 -6.75 23.71 1.55
C ILE A 185 -7.56 23.00 0.47
N PRO A 186 -8.67 23.59 -0.01
CA PRO A 186 -9.39 23.02 -1.13
C PRO A 186 -8.48 23.11 -2.36
N VAL A 187 -8.28 21.99 -3.02
CA VAL A 187 -7.75 22.00 -4.39
C VAL A 187 -8.93 22.37 -5.26
N PRO A 188 -8.86 23.47 -6.07
CA PRO A 188 -9.87 23.71 -7.06
C PRO A 188 -10.03 22.40 -7.84
N ALA A 189 -11.26 21.89 -7.89
CA ALA A 189 -11.59 20.75 -8.70
C ALA A 189 -11.36 21.18 -10.16
N LEU A 190 -10.13 21.14 -10.59
CA LEU A 190 -9.79 21.00 -12.01
C LEU A 190 -10.44 19.68 -12.36
N ALA A 191 -11.69 19.82 -12.84
CA ALA A 191 -12.53 18.72 -13.20
C ALA A 191 -11.67 17.73 -14.00
N VAL A 192 -11.37 16.59 -13.38
CA VAL A 192 -11.01 15.42 -14.16
C VAL A 192 -12.31 15.03 -14.83
N GLY A 193 -12.66 15.83 -15.83
CA GLY A 193 -13.70 15.51 -16.75
C GLY A 193 -13.21 14.30 -17.52
N LEU A 194 -13.62 13.11 -17.10
CA LEU A 194 -13.60 11.96 -17.98
C LEU A 194 -14.38 12.39 -19.22
N ARG A 195 -13.65 12.78 -20.26
CA ARG A 195 -14.23 13.14 -21.52
C ARG A 195 -14.82 11.87 -22.12
N LYS A 196 -16.11 11.84 -22.39
CA LYS A 196 -16.67 10.80 -23.26
C LYS A 196 -16.02 10.96 -24.61
N ASP A 197 -15.28 9.97 -25.04
CA ASP A 197 -14.83 9.87 -26.43
C ASP A 197 -16.08 9.83 -27.29
N ALA A 198 -16.24 10.85 -28.17
CA ALA A 198 -17.42 11.00 -29.00
C ALA A 198 -17.61 9.84 -29.98
N ARG A 199 -16.56 9.06 -30.24
CA ARG A 199 -16.53 7.98 -31.23
C ARG A 199 -16.80 6.61 -30.62
N THR A 200 -16.36 6.37 -29.37
CA THR A 200 -16.47 5.05 -28.71
C THR A 200 -17.43 5.06 -27.52
N GLY A 201 -17.90 6.24 -27.07
CA GLY A 201 -18.71 6.37 -25.86
C GLY A 201 -17.95 6.07 -24.56
N ARG A 202 -16.68 5.62 -24.63
CA ARG A 202 -15.85 5.29 -23.48
C ARG A 202 -15.39 6.57 -22.77
N ARG A 203 -15.27 6.46 -21.45
CA ARG A 203 -14.64 7.51 -20.65
C ARG A 203 -13.13 7.43 -20.82
N VAL A 204 -12.52 8.41 -21.47
CA VAL A 204 -11.06 8.51 -21.67
C VAL A 204 -10.49 9.64 -20.82
N PRO A 205 -9.29 9.46 -20.26
CA PRO A 205 -8.59 10.54 -19.56
C PRO A 205 -8.34 11.73 -20.50
N PRO A 206 -8.32 12.98 -19.99
CA PRO A 206 -7.93 14.14 -20.80
C PRO A 206 -6.49 13.97 -21.31
N ALA A 207 -6.21 14.47 -22.52
CA ALA A 207 -4.90 14.40 -23.15
C ALA A 207 -3.76 15.03 -22.29
N ASN A 208 -4.11 16.01 -21.44
CA ASN A 208 -3.23 16.59 -20.44
C ASN A 208 -3.86 16.36 -19.05
N PRO A 209 -3.42 15.37 -18.28
CA PRO A 209 -3.91 15.17 -16.92
C PRO A 209 -3.57 16.40 -16.06
N PRO A 210 -4.50 16.88 -15.24
CA PRO A 210 -4.24 18.00 -14.33
C PRO A 210 -3.06 17.66 -13.40
N ARG A 211 -2.33 18.66 -12.92
CA ARG A 211 -1.16 18.49 -12.01
C ARG A 211 -1.46 17.73 -10.74
N ASN A 212 -2.73 17.62 -10.35
CA ASN A 212 -3.24 16.89 -9.19
C ASN A 212 -3.77 15.48 -9.54
N ALA A 213 -3.55 14.99 -10.75
CA ALA A 213 -3.92 13.65 -11.18
C ALA A 213 -2.73 12.71 -11.19
N GLY A 214 -3.02 11.42 -11.10
CA GLY A 214 -2.04 10.33 -11.19
C GLY A 214 -2.73 9.03 -11.58
N VAL A 215 -1.94 8.03 -11.87
CA VAL A 215 -2.41 6.66 -12.15
C VAL A 215 -1.72 5.72 -11.19
N LEU A 216 -2.46 4.76 -10.66
CA LEU A 216 -1.93 3.72 -9.79
C LEU A 216 -2.43 2.36 -10.26
N GLU A 217 -1.50 1.47 -10.54
CA GLU A 217 -1.75 0.07 -10.84
C GLU A 217 -1.42 -0.77 -9.59
N THR A 218 -2.36 -1.61 -9.13
CA THR A 218 -2.08 -2.61 -8.09
C THR A 218 -1.63 -3.89 -8.74
N THR A 219 -0.39 -4.30 -8.48
CA THR A 219 0.28 -5.43 -9.14
C THR A 219 0.39 -6.67 -8.26
N PHE A 220 0.23 -6.51 -6.95
CA PHE A 220 0.09 -7.60 -5.98
C PHE A 220 -0.90 -7.19 -4.90
N LEU A 221 -1.77 -8.11 -4.51
CA LEU A 221 -2.70 -7.93 -3.40
C LEU A 221 -2.95 -9.27 -2.70
N ASP A 222 -2.81 -9.27 -1.37
CA ASP A 222 -3.36 -10.28 -0.49
C ASP A 222 -3.97 -9.60 0.77
N GLU A 223 -4.36 -10.38 1.76
CA GLU A 223 -4.95 -9.88 3.00
C GLU A 223 -4.02 -8.94 3.78
N THR A 224 -2.70 -9.05 3.63
CA THR A 224 -1.69 -8.42 4.47
C THR A 224 -0.78 -7.44 3.75
N LEU A 225 -0.57 -7.62 2.44
CA LEU A 225 0.39 -6.85 1.66
C LEU A 225 -0.19 -6.42 0.32
N ARG A 226 0.17 -5.22 -0.10
CA ARG A 226 -0.16 -4.66 -1.41
C ARG A 226 1.08 -4.05 -2.06
N ILE A 227 1.27 -4.32 -3.34
CA ILE A 227 2.25 -3.64 -4.19
C ILE A 227 1.51 -2.85 -5.25
N SER A 228 1.96 -1.62 -5.49
CA SER A 228 1.38 -0.77 -6.54
C SER A 228 2.48 -0.03 -7.30
N ARG A 229 2.17 0.31 -8.55
CA ARG A 229 3.03 1.08 -9.46
C ARG A 229 2.34 2.35 -9.88
N GLY A 230 3.03 3.49 -9.77
CA GLY A 230 2.54 4.78 -10.22
C GLY A 230 2.96 5.10 -11.65
N ASP A 231 2.27 6.05 -12.29
CA ASP A 231 2.51 6.54 -13.65
C ASP A 231 3.93 7.06 -13.90
N LYS A 232 4.63 7.52 -12.85
CA LYS A 232 6.02 7.98 -12.92
C LYS A 232 7.05 6.86 -12.68
N GLY A 233 6.63 5.59 -12.75
CA GLY A 233 7.48 4.43 -12.47
C GLY A 233 7.81 4.25 -11.00
N ASN A 234 7.14 4.97 -10.10
CA ASN A 234 7.30 4.79 -8.68
C ASN A 234 6.71 3.46 -8.22
N LEU A 235 7.40 2.83 -7.27
CA LEU A 235 6.98 1.60 -6.62
C LEU A 235 6.49 1.92 -5.20
N PHE A 236 5.46 1.20 -4.77
CA PHE A 236 4.88 1.31 -3.44
C PHE A 236 4.66 -0.08 -2.87
N VAL A 237 5.20 -0.35 -1.70
CA VAL A 237 4.92 -1.56 -0.91
C VAL A 237 4.22 -1.11 0.35
N LEU A 238 3.04 -1.67 0.61
CA LEU A 238 2.21 -1.32 1.74
C LEU A 238 1.79 -2.57 2.50
N VAL A 239 1.65 -2.45 3.81
CA VAL A 239 1.12 -3.51 4.68
C VAL A 239 -0.19 -3.05 5.31
N ARG A 240 -1.13 -3.98 5.45
CA ARG A 240 -2.44 -3.69 6.05
C ARG A 240 -2.28 -3.30 7.52
N GLN A 241 -3.08 -2.33 7.97
CA GLN A 241 -3.08 -1.86 9.36
C GLN A 241 -4.45 -2.03 10.02
N GLY A 242 -5.52 -2.24 9.24
CA GLY A 242 -6.87 -2.39 9.76
C GLY A 242 -7.94 -1.82 8.82
N PRO A 243 -9.12 -1.51 9.35
CA PRO A 243 -10.24 -1.00 8.56
C PRO A 243 -9.93 0.38 7.95
N SER A 244 -10.67 0.73 6.91
CA SER A 244 -10.60 2.06 6.29
C SER A 244 -10.94 3.16 7.30
N ARG A 245 -10.32 4.35 7.09
CA ARG A 245 -10.58 5.57 7.86
C ARG A 245 -11.35 6.61 7.04
N VAL A 246 -11.88 6.17 5.90
CA VAL A 246 -12.70 6.97 4.98
C VAL A 246 -14.13 6.45 5.02
#